data_fe9d53b3bcae9dec893b4ac654e5cd0f
#
_entry.id   fe9d53b3bcae9dec893b4ac654e5cd0f
#
_cell.length_a   1.000
_cell.length_b   1.000
_cell.length_c   1.000
_cell.angle_alpha   90.00
_cell.angle_beta   90.00
_cell.angle_gamma   90.00
#
_symmetry.space_group_name_H-M   'P 1'
#
loop_
_entity.id
_entity.type
_entity.pdbx_description
1 polymer ?
#
loop_
_entity_poly.entity_id
_entity_poly.type
_entity_poly.pdbx_seq_one_letter_code
_entity_poly.pdbx_strand_id
1 'polypeptide(L)'
;MKSLVFVIDMVNGFCKFGAMADPNIAKIAPAIATQIANASSVHFICDAHEERDLEMKSYPVHCLAGTPEAQIIDELAQFATPENTTLKKSTNGFLNLDKNILDDFDRFIITGCCTDICVLQFALSLRTYLNEKNMKKDVILPSSCVSTYEAPSHNKEYYTNAALNLMRNAGILVV
;
A
#
# COMPACT_ATOMS: atom_id res chain seq x y z
N MET A 1 23.04 1.00 -2.33
CA MET A 1 21.77 1.49 -2.89
C MET A 1 20.81 1.80 -1.75
N LYS A 2 20.30 3.02 -1.68
CA LYS A 2 19.30 3.40 -0.67
C LYS A 2 17.92 2.89 -1.09
N SER A 3 17.21 2.23 -0.19
CA SER A 3 15.88 1.69 -0.43
C SER A 3 14.82 2.30 0.47
N LEU A 4 13.63 2.54 -0.08
CA LEU A 4 12.45 2.99 0.64
C LEU A 4 11.36 1.92 0.53
N VAL A 5 10.82 1.48 1.67
CA VAL A 5 9.63 0.61 1.72
C VAL A 5 8.40 1.49 1.79
N PHE A 6 7.47 1.32 0.85
CA PHE A 6 6.11 1.83 0.95
C PHE A 6 5.21 0.77 1.57
N VAL A 7 4.53 1.11 2.65
CA VAL A 7 3.55 0.26 3.33
C VAL A 7 2.17 0.85 3.10
N ILE A 8 1.37 0.17 2.27
CA ILE A 8 0.08 0.67 1.80
C ILE A 8 -1.04 0.04 2.60
N ASP A 9 -1.84 0.87 3.23
CA ASP A 9 -3.12 0.55 3.89
C ASP A 9 -3.08 -0.61 4.90
N MET A 10 -1.96 -0.80 5.58
CA MET A 10 -1.89 -1.74 6.70
C MET A 10 -2.50 -1.10 7.95
N VAL A 11 -3.80 -0.80 7.86
CA VAL A 11 -4.61 -0.18 8.91
C VAL A 11 -5.67 -1.15 9.44
N ASN A 12 -6.18 -0.88 10.64
CA ASN A 12 -7.13 -1.79 11.31
C ASN A 12 -8.39 -2.04 10.47
N GLY A 13 -8.90 -1.03 9.76
CA GLY A 13 -10.11 -1.11 8.94
C GLY A 13 -10.04 -2.09 7.76
N PHE A 14 -8.83 -2.47 7.32
CA PHE A 14 -8.62 -3.53 6.33
C PHE A 14 -8.06 -4.82 6.92
N CYS A 15 -7.36 -4.75 8.06
CA CYS A 15 -6.60 -5.87 8.60
C CYS A 15 -7.23 -6.53 9.83
N LYS A 16 -8.09 -5.85 10.57
CA LYS A 16 -8.55 -6.32 11.89
C LYS A 16 -10.07 -6.29 12.05
N PHE A 17 -10.69 -5.12 11.87
CA PHE A 17 -12.12 -4.91 12.11
C PHE A 17 -12.65 -3.74 11.28
N GLY A 18 -13.95 -3.72 11.04
CA GLY A 18 -14.64 -2.71 10.21
C GLY A 18 -15.33 -3.36 9.01
N ALA A 19 -16.04 -2.53 8.26
CA ALA A 19 -16.89 -2.99 7.15
C ALA A 19 -16.09 -3.63 6.00
N MET A 20 -14.81 -3.30 5.86
CA MET A 20 -13.94 -3.78 4.78
C MET A 20 -12.78 -4.65 5.29
N ALA A 21 -12.81 -5.10 6.54
CA ALA A 21 -11.72 -5.87 7.11
C ALA A 21 -11.73 -7.34 6.66
N ASP A 22 -10.55 -7.84 6.29
CA ASP A 22 -10.23 -9.27 6.22
C ASP A 22 -8.99 -9.53 7.11
N PRO A 23 -9.17 -10.20 8.28
CA PRO A 23 -8.05 -10.48 9.19
C PRO A 23 -6.93 -11.32 8.58
N ASN A 24 -7.16 -12.00 7.46
CA ASN A 24 -6.10 -12.70 6.74
C ASN A 24 -5.07 -11.76 6.12
N ILE A 25 -5.43 -10.50 5.89
CA ILE A 25 -4.50 -9.47 5.38
C ILE A 25 -3.39 -9.21 6.42
N ALA A 26 -3.70 -9.16 7.71
CA ALA A 26 -2.71 -8.94 8.76
C ALA A 26 -1.56 -9.97 8.76
N LYS A 27 -1.77 -11.15 8.18
CA LYS A 27 -0.75 -12.22 8.13
C LYS A 27 0.52 -11.85 7.37
N ILE A 28 0.47 -10.80 6.51
CA ILE A 28 1.67 -10.32 5.79
C ILE A 28 2.55 -9.38 6.64
N ALA A 29 2.09 -8.92 7.79
CA ALA A 29 2.81 -7.95 8.62
C ALA A 29 4.24 -8.40 9.00
N PRO A 30 4.53 -9.66 9.39
CA PRO A 30 5.90 -10.08 9.68
C PRO A 30 6.83 -9.99 8.46
N ALA A 31 6.33 -10.31 7.26
CA ALA A 31 7.12 -10.18 6.03
C ALA A 31 7.41 -8.72 5.72
N ILE A 32 6.43 -7.82 5.90
CA ILE A 32 6.61 -6.37 5.77
C ILE A 32 7.64 -5.85 6.78
N ALA A 33 7.53 -6.22 8.05
CA ALA A 33 8.49 -5.82 9.09
C ALA A 33 9.93 -6.23 8.72
N THR A 34 10.09 -7.42 8.12
CA THR A 34 11.39 -7.88 7.61
C THR A 34 11.91 -6.97 6.48
N GLN A 35 11.06 -6.54 5.55
CA GLN A 35 11.47 -5.60 4.50
C GLN A 35 11.88 -4.24 5.09
N ILE A 36 11.12 -3.74 6.07
CA ILE A 36 11.43 -2.47 6.75
C ILE A 36 12.81 -2.56 7.45
N ALA A 37 13.07 -3.64 8.18
CA ALA A 37 14.32 -3.83 8.90
C ALA A 37 15.57 -3.88 7.99
N ASN A 38 15.40 -4.29 6.73
CA ASN A 38 16.46 -4.40 5.73
C ASN A 38 16.57 -3.19 4.80
N ALA A 39 15.69 -2.19 4.94
CA ALA A 39 15.67 -1.01 4.09
C ALA A 39 16.34 0.20 4.77
N SER A 40 16.60 1.24 3.96
CA SER A 40 17.15 2.50 4.47
C SER A 40 16.08 3.36 5.15
N SER A 41 14.81 3.23 4.73
CA SER A 41 13.69 4.00 5.26
C SER A 41 12.36 3.31 4.96
N VAL A 42 11.29 3.77 5.63
CA VAL A 42 9.90 3.34 5.42
C VAL A 42 8.99 4.55 5.30
N HIS A 43 7.95 4.43 4.47
CA HIS A 43 6.89 5.43 4.35
C HIS A 43 5.53 4.73 4.28
N PHE A 44 4.61 5.16 5.13
CA PHE A 44 3.25 4.63 5.21
C PHE A 44 2.29 5.45 4.35
N ILE A 45 1.40 4.77 3.65
CA ILE A 45 0.28 5.36 2.90
C ILE A 45 -0.99 4.80 3.52
N CYS A 46 -1.83 5.64 4.09
CA CYS A 46 -2.97 5.20 4.90
C CYS A 46 -4.27 5.91 4.52
N ASP A 47 -5.35 5.15 4.41
CA ASP A 47 -6.69 5.72 4.30
C ASP A 47 -7.06 6.51 5.56
N ALA A 48 -7.59 7.71 5.33
CA ALA A 48 -8.13 8.58 6.37
C ALA A 48 -9.29 9.40 5.78
N HIS A 49 -10.45 8.78 5.72
CA HIS A 49 -11.64 9.30 5.05
C HIS A 49 -12.48 10.23 5.93
N GLU A 50 -13.35 10.99 5.26
CA GLU A 50 -14.52 11.62 5.85
C GLU A 50 -15.79 10.90 5.35
N GLU A 51 -16.87 10.90 6.13
CA GLU A 51 -18.12 10.20 5.77
C GLU A 51 -18.69 10.60 4.40
N ARG A 52 -18.39 11.82 3.95
CA ARG A 52 -18.91 12.40 2.69
C ARG A 52 -17.93 12.30 1.53
N ASP A 53 -16.81 11.61 1.69
CA ASP A 53 -15.86 11.41 0.60
C ASP A 53 -16.53 10.69 -0.57
N LEU A 54 -16.18 11.06 -1.79
CA LEU A 54 -16.81 10.49 -3.00
C LEU A 54 -16.61 8.97 -3.08
N GLU A 55 -15.53 8.46 -2.53
CA GLU A 55 -15.21 7.03 -2.51
C GLU A 55 -16.26 6.22 -1.73
N MET A 56 -16.91 6.82 -0.74
CA MET A 56 -18.00 6.18 0.03
C MET A 56 -19.26 5.88 -0.80
N LYS A 57 -19.31 6.32 -2.07
CA LYS A 57 -20.36 5.90 -3.01
C LYS A 57 -20.08 4.53 -3.63
N SER A 58 -18.84 4.12 -3.67
CA SER A 58 -18.38 2.86 -4.27
C SER A 58 -18.06 1.79 -3.23
N TYR A 59 -17.73 2.20 -2.02
CA TYR A 59 -17.35 1.34 -0.90
C TYR A 59 -18.16 1.67 0.36
N PRO A 60 -18.37 0.72 1.27
CA PRO A 60 -18.90 1.03 2.60
C PRO A 60 -18.07 2.10 3.31
N VAL A 61 -18.67 2.84 4.22
CA VAL A 61 -17.92 3.77 5.10
C VAL A 61 -16.85 2.99 5.87
N HIS A 62 -15.62 3.42 5.78
CA HIS A 62 -14.45 2.75 6.35
C HIS A 62 -13.34 3.74 6.68
N CYS A 63 -12.42 3.36 7.54
CA CYS A 63 -11.17 4.09 7.86
C CYS A 63 -11.39 5.60 8.04
N LEU A 64 -12.44 6.01 8.78
CA LEU A 64 -12.68 7.42 9.05
C LEU A 64 -11.53 8.03 9.86
N ALA A 65 -11.10 9.21 9.46
CA ALA A 65 -10.00 9.92 10.10
C ALA A 65 -10.22 10.09 11.61
N GLY A 66 -9.20 9.80 12.40
CA GLY A 66 -9.25 9.89 13.86
C GLY A 66 -9.95 8.71 14.55
N THR A 67 -10.46 7.72 13.80
CA THR A 67 -11.03 6.49 14.37
C THR A 67 -10.00 5.37 14.50
N PRO A 68 -10.26 4.35 15.33
CA PRO A 68 -9.39 3.17 15.41
C PRO A 68 -9.21 2.43 14.08
N GLU A 69 -10.19 2.46 13.17
CA GLU A 69 -10.07 1.83 11.85
C GLU A 69 -8.93 2.43 11.00
N ALA A 70 -8.73 3.76 11.07
CA ALA A 70 -7.69 4.45 10.31
C ALA A 70 -6.28 4.33 10.94
N GLN A 71 -6.14 3.68 12.09
CA GLN A 71 -4.85 3.48 12.74
C GLN A 71 -4.09 2.31 12.10
N ILE A 72 -2.77 2.49 11.94
CA ILE A 72 -1.86 1.43 11.52
C ILE A 72 -1.93 0.28 12.52
N ILE A 73 -1.91 -0.95 12.02
CA ILE A 73 -1.97 -2.15 12.88
C ILE A 73 -0.79 -2.19 13.86
N ASP A 74 -1.01 -2.72 15.06
CA ASP A 74 -0.02 -2.75 16.15
C ASP A 74 1.30 -3.39 15.75
N GLU A 75 1.27 -4.39 14.87
CA GLU A 75 2.44 -5.12 14.39
C GLU A 75 3.43 -4.22 13.62
N LEU A 76 2.95 -3.11 13.07
CA LEU A 76 3.75 -2.17 12.27
C LEU A 76 3.81 -0.77 12.85
N ALA A 77 3.00 -0.44 13.84
CA ALA A 77 2.85 0.90 14.41
C ALA A 77 4.18 1.47 14.93
N GLN A 78 5.08 0.63 15.46
CA GLN A 78 6.40 1.06 15.95
C GLN A 78 7.31 1.67 14.87
N PHE A 79 7.04 1.45 13.60
CA PHE A 79 7.81 1.98 12.46
C PHE A 79 7.23 3.28 11.90
N ALA A 80 6.03 3.67 12.34
CA ALA A 80 5.29 4.81 11.80
C ALA A 80 5.46 6.05 12.66
N THR A 81 5.61 7.19 12.00
CA THR A 81 5.58 8.53 12.60
C THR A 81 4.75 9.45 11.71
N PRO A 82 4.32 10.62 12.20
CA PRO A 82 3.62 11.58 11.35
C PRO A 82 4.43 12.01 10.11
N GLU A 83 5.76 12.09 10.23
CA GLU A 83 6.66 12.55 9.18
C GLU A 83 6.83 11.51 8.05
N ASN A 84 6.68 10.22 8.37
CA ASN A 84 6.77 9.15 7.38
C ASN A 84 5.41 8.54 7.02
N THR A 85 4.32 9.29 7.21
CA THR A 85 2.96 8.84 6.91
C THR A 85 2.24 9.84 6.03
N THR A 86 1.74 9.38 4.89
CA THR A 86 0.85 10.12 4.00
C THR A 86 -0.57 9.60 4.13
N LEU A 87 -1.51 10.49 4.42
CA LEU A 87 -2.94 10.19 4.46
C LEU A 87 -3.57 10.41 3.08
N LYS A 88 -4.51 9.54 2.72
CA LYS A 88 -5.23 9.62 1.45
C LYS A 88 -6.74 9.45 1.63
N LYS A 89 -7.49 9.92 0.63
CA LYS A 89 -8.96 9.83 0.54
C LYS A 89 -9.42 9.13 -0.75
N SER A 90 -8.53 8.33 -1.33
CA SER A 90 -8.82 7.56 -2.53
C SER A 90 -7.93 6.33 -2.59
N THR A 91 -8.31 5.35 -3.41
CA THR A 91 -7.54 4.11 -3.60
C THR A 91 -6.11 4.33 -4.12
N ASN A 92 -5.78 5.52 -4.67
CA ASN A 92 -4.45 5.80 -5.20
C ASN A 92 -3.65 6.79 -4.35
N GLY A 93 -2.93 6.28 -3.36
CA GLY A 93 -2.09 7.11 -2.48
C GLY A 93 -0.92 7.83 -3.15
N PHE A 94 -0.56 7.48 -4.39
CA PHE A 94 0.48 8.20 -5.12
C PHE A 94 0.09 9.65 -5.41
N LEU A 95 -1.21 9.95 -5.48
CA LEU A 95 -1.70 11.31 -5.70
C LEU A 95 -1.32 12.26 -4.56
N ASN A 96 -1.32 11.76 -3.31
CA ASN A 96 -1.05 12.55 -2.10
C ASN A 96 0.42 12.52 -1.68
N LEU A 97 1.22 11.60 -2.22
CA LEU A 97 2.64 11.48 -1.87
C LEU A 97 3.40 12.74 -2.28
N ASP A 98 4.25 13.25 -1.39
CA ASP A 98 5.29 14.22 -1.78
C ASP A 98 6.34 13.51 -2.65
N LYS A 99 6.40 13.86 -3.94
CA LYS A 99 7.28 13.21 -4.91
C LYS A 99 8.76 13.52 -4.68
N ASN A 100 9.09 14.57 -3.91
CA ASN A 100 10.49 14.90 -3.60
C ASN A 100 11.17 13.77 -2.82
N ILE A 101 10.41 13.01 -2.02
CA ILE A 101 10.96 11.83 -1.32
C ILE A 101 11.59 10.81 -2.27
N LEU A 102 11.13 10.76 -3.53
CA LEU A 102 11.65 9.81 -4.50
C LEU A 102 13.08 10.10 -4.95
N ASP A 103 13.57 11.33 -4.78
CA ASP A 103 14.91 11.73 -5.23
C ASP A 103 16.02 11.09 -4.39
N ASP A 104 15.76 10.84 -3.12
CA ASP A 104 16.74 10.37 -2.14
C ASP A 104 17.04 8.86 -2.18
N PHE A 105 16.25 8.08 -2.95
CA PHE A 105 16.35 6.62 -2.96
C PHE A 105 16.58 6.08 -4.37
N ASP A 106 17.30 4.95 -4.43
CA ASP A 106 17.61 4.24 -5.68
C ASP A 106 16.55 3.16 -6.01
N ARG A 107 15.83 2.69 -4.97
CA ARG A 107 14.95 1.53 -5.03
C ARG A 107 13.72 1.73 -4.15
N PHE A 108 12.56 1.33 -4.66
CA PHE A 108 11.28 1.35 -3.95
C PHE A 108 10.74 -0.06 -3.79
N ILE A 109 10.41 -0.45 -2.55
CA ILE A 109 9.81 -1.74 -2.21
C ILE A 109 8.36 -1.48 -1.85
N ILE A 110 7.43 -2.08 -2.58
CA ILE A 110 5.99 -1.88 -2.39
C ILE A 110 5.41 -3.04 -1.62
N THR A 111 4.66 -2.74 -0.55
CA THR A 111 4.03 -3.72 0.34
C THR A 111 2.65 -3.25 0.77
N GLY A 112 1.83 -4.14 1.35
CA GLY A 112 0.55 -3.79 1.95
C GLY A 112 -0.68 -4.35 1.25
N CYS A 113 -1.80 -3.66 1.30
CA CYS A 113 -3.10 -4.08 0.78
C CYS A 113 -3.92 -2.94 0.14
N CYS A 114 -4.94 -3.23 -0.64
CA CYS A 114 -5.20 -4.52 -1.28
C CYS A 114 -4.38 -4.62 -2.57
N THR A 115 -3.85 -5.82 -2.84
CA THR A 115 -2.93 -6.07 -3.97
C THR A 115 -3.44 -5.54 -5.30
N ASP A 116 -4.72 -5.73 -5.58
CA ASP A 116 -5.39 -5.41 -6.84
C ASP A 116 -6.07 -4.04 -6.86
N ILE A 117 -6.04 -3.30 -5.73
CA ILE A 117 -6.67 -1.98 -5.62
C ILE A 117 -5.59 -0.93 -5.30
N CYS A 118 -5.35 -0.64 -4.02
CA CYS A 118 -4.47 0.45 -3.61
C CYS A 118 -3.01 0.18 -3.97
N VAL A 119 -2.54 -1.06 -3.77
CA VAL A 119 -1.17 -1.47 -4.12
C VAL A 119 -0.95 -1.38 -5.63
N LEU A 120 -1.87 -1.94 -6.43
CA LEU A 120 -1.78 -1.90 -7.90
C LEU A 120 -1.72 -0.46 -8.42
N GLN A 121 -2.67 0.38 -7.98
CA GLN A 121 -2.76 1.77 -8.44
C GLN A 121 -1.53 2.57 -8.06
N PHE A 122 -1.06 2.44 -6.83
CA PHE A 122 0.16 3.10 -6.37
C PHE A 122 1.39 2.64 -7.17
N ALA A 123 1.57 1.33 -7.32
CA ALA A 123 2.71 0.73 -8.00
C ALA A 123 2.81 1.16 -9.46
N LEU A 124 1.69 1.12 -10.20
CA LEU A 124 1.63 1.55 -11.59
C LEU A 124 1.87 3.06 -11.73
N SER A 125 1.31 3.86 -10.83
CA SER A 125 1.52 5.31 -10.83
C SER A 125 2.97 5.68 -10.54
N LEU A 126 3.59 5.05 -9.54
CA LEU A 126 5.01 5.23 -9.24
C LEU A 126 5.88 4.84 -10.45
N ARG A 127 5.68 3.65 -11.04
CA ARG A 127 6.47 3.21 -12.20
C ARG A 127 6.31 4.15 -13.39
N THR A 128 5.07 4.57 -13.68
CA THR A 128 4.78 5.50 -14.77
C THR A 128 5.44 6.86 -14.54
N TYR A 129 5.36 7.38 -13.32
CA TYR A 129 6.02 8.64 -12.95
C TYR A 129 7.54 8.57 -13.13
N LEU A 130 8.18 7.49 -12.66
CA LEU A 130 9.62 7.31 -12.81
C LEU A 130 10.03 7.20 -14.29
N ASN A 131 9.22 6.56 -15.13
CA ASN A 131 9.43 6.49 -16.57
C ASN A 131 9.32 7.87 -17.21
N GLU A 132 8.26 8.62 -16.90
CA GLU A 132 8.03 9.99 -17.42
C GLU A 132 9.18 10.94 -17.05
N LYS A 133 9.71 10.80 -15.84
CA LYS A 133 10.85 11.60 -15.36
C LYS A 133 12.22 11.05 -15.77
N ASN A 134 12.27 9.94 -16.52
CA ASN A 134 13.50 9.24 -16.90
C ASN A 134 14.41 8.91 -15.69
N MET A 135 13.81 8.57 -14.56
CA MET A 135 14.50 8.22 -13.32
C MET A 135 14.83 6.72 -13.32
N LYS A 136 16.11 6.36 -13.42
CA LYS A 136 16.58 4.97 -13.38
C LYS A 136 16.55 4.44 -11.95
N LYS A 137 15.36 4.07 -11.47
CA LYS A 137 15.15 3.56 -10.12
C LYS A 137 14.33 2.27 -10.17
N ASP A 138 14.69 1.31 -9.32
CA ASP A 138 14.00 0.02 -9.24
C ASP A 138 12.68 0.15 -8.48
N VAL A 139 11.64 -0.52 -8.97
CA VAL A 139 10.39 -0.74 -8.23
C VAL A 139 10.23 -2.24 -8.05
N ILE A 140 10.22 -2.69 -6.81
CA ILE A 140 10.19 -4.09 -6.41
C ILE A 140 8.93 -4.36 -5.59
N LEU A 141 8.28 -5.47 -5.85
CA LEU A 141 7.13 -5.93 -5.09
C LEU A 141 7.37 -7.38 -4.66
N PRO A 142 7.71 -7.62 -3.37
CA PRO A 142 7.75 -8.98 -2.83
C PRO A 142 6.33 -9.52 -2.71
N SER A 143 6.02 -10.60 -3.43
CA SER A 143 4.66 -11.17 -3.46
C SER A 143 4.17 -11.65 -2.10
N SER A 144 5.08 -12.02 -1.20
CA SER A 144 4.78 -12.37 0.19
C SER A 144 4.40 -11.17 1.09
N CYS A 145 4.61 -9.94 0.61
CA CYS A 145 4.34 -8.70 1.36
C CYS A 145 3.09 -7.97 0.88
N VAL A 146 2.28 -8.59 0.03
CA VAL A 146 1.01 -8.01 -0.42
C VAL A 146 -0.13 -9.00 -0.25
N SER A 147 -1.35 -8.51 0.00
CA SER A 147 -2.54 -9.32 0.16
C SER A 147 -3.79 -8.54 -0.25
N THR A 148 -4.85 -9.27 -0.59
CA THR A 148 -6.19 -8.72 -0.80
C THR A 148 -7.22 -9.57 -0.06
N TYR A 149 -8.46 -9.12 -0.02
CA TYR A 149 -9.56 -9.80 0.67
C TYR A 149 -10.14 -10.96 -0.16
N GLU A 150 -10.86 -11.84 0.49
CA GLU A 150 -11.67 -12.90 -0.13
C GLU A 150 -13.16 -12.58 0.05
N ALA A 151 -13.95 -12.68 -1.02
CA ALA A 151 -15.41 -12.51 -0.98
C ALA A 151 -16.08 -13.38 -2.09
N PRO A 152 -17.39 -13.64 -2.02
CA PRO A 152 -18.09 -14.44 -3.04
C PRO A 152 -17.93 -13.92 -4.47
N SER A 153 -17.81 -12.61 -4.66
CA SER A 153 -17.59 -11.97 -5.97
C SER A 153 -16.14 -11.56 -6.22
N HIS A 154 -15.22 -11.88 -5.30
CA HIS A 154 -13.83 -11.45 -5.37
C HIS A 154 -12.91 -12.58 -4.90
N ASN A 155 -12.52 -13.44 -5.83
CA ASN A 155 -11.57 -14.52 -5.55
C ASN A 155 -10.16 -13.96 -5.36
N LYS A 156 -9.64 -14.06 -4.14
CA LYS A 156 -8.35 -13.51 -3.73
C LYS A 156 -7.20 -13.94 -4.63
N GLU A 157 -7.11 -15.23 -4.95
CA GLU A 157 -6.01 -15.77 -5.76
C GLU A 157 -6.04 -15.21 -7.18
N TYR A 158 -7.21 -15.19 -7.79
CA TYR A 158 -7.40 -14.66 -9.14
C TYR A 158 -7.01 -13.20 -9.22
N TYR A 159 -7.55 -12.35 -8.34
CA TYR A 159 -7.27 -10.91 -8.36
C TYR A 159 -5.83 -10.58 -7.99
N THR A 160 -5.23 -11.31 -7.04
CA THR A 160 -3.80 -11.18 -6.72
C THR A 160 -2.95 -11.48 -7.96
N ASN A 161 -3.16 -12.62 -8.61
CA ASN A 161 -2.39 -13.02 -9.79
C ASN A 161 -2.57 -12.06 -10.96
N ALA A 162 -3.78 -11.58 -11.20
CA ALA A 162 -4.06 -10.58 -12.23
C ALA A 162 -3.29 -9.28 -11.96
N ALA A 163 -3.34 -8.76 -10.73
CA ALA A 163 -2.63 -7.54 -10.35
C ALA A 163 -1.10 -7.70 -10.47
N LEU A 164 -0.54 -8.80 -9.98
CA LEU A 164 0.90 -9.08 -10.09
C LEU A 164 1.36 -9.14 -11.56
N ASN A 165 0.54 -9.73 -12.45
CA ASN A 165 0.85 -9.79 -13.88
C ASN A 165 0.81 -8.40 -14.53
N LEU A 166 -0.15 -7.55 -14.19
CA LEU A 166 -0.21 -6.16 -14.67
C LEU A 166 1.03 -5.36 -14.22
N MET A 167 1.44 -5.54 -12.98
CA MET A 167 2.64 -4.88 -12.46
C MET A 167 3.93 -5.37 -13.13
N ARG A 168 4.08 -6.68 -13.38
CA ARG A 168 5.20 -7.22 -14.15
C ARG A 168 5.27 -6.63 -15.56
N ASN A 169 4.13 -6.57 -16.25
CA ASN A 169 4.04 -6.01 -17.60
C ASN A 169 4.40 -4.51 -17.64
N ALA A 170 4.19 -3.79 -16.55
CA ALA A 170 4.59 -2.39 -16.40
C ALA A 170 6.09 -2.20 -16.08
N GLY A 171 6.85 -3.29 -15.87
CA GLY A 171 8.29 -3.22 -15.54
C GLY A 171 8.58 -3.16 -14.04
N ILE A 172 7.64 -3.60 -13.20
CA ILE A 172 7.86 -3.76 -11.76
C ILE A 172 8.44 -5.16 -11.51
N LEU A 173 9.49 -5.23 -10.69
CA LEU A 173 10.14 -6.49 -10.31
C LEU A 173 9.30 -7.19 -9.22
N VAL A 174 8.43 -8.10 -9.62
CA VAL A 174 7.65 -8.95 -8.70
C VAL A 174 8.48 -10.18 -8.35
N VAL A 175 8.82 -10.34 -7.08
CA VAL A 175 9.67 -11.39 -6.52
C VAL A 175 8.95 -12.20 -5.46
#